data_5daab616e5166df3d1e63ce7aab187a2
#
_entry.id   5daab616e5166df3d1e63ce7aab187a2
#
_cell.length_a   1.000
_cell.length_b   1.000
_cell.length_c   1.000
_cell.angle_alpha   90.00
_cell.angle_beta   90.00
_cell.angle_gamma   90.00
#
_symmetry.space_group_name_H-M   'P 1'
#
loop_
_entity.id
_entity.type
_entity.pdbx_description
1 polymer ?
#
loop_
_entity_poly.entity_id
_entity_poly.type
_entity_poly.pdbx_seq_one_letter_code
_entity_poly.pdbx_strand_id
1 'polypeptide(L)'
;MEHSESINALRFLSIDAVQKANSGHPGMPMGMAEIATALWKNHLNHNPLNPHWFNRDRFVLSNGHGSMLLYSLLHLTGYEISMDDLKDFRKLKSKTPGHPEYDLDCGVETTTGPLGQGIANAVGMAISEKILSAEFNSKEHSPINHFTYAFLGDCLLYTSPSPRDATLSRMPSSA
;
A
#
# COMPACT_ATOMS: atom_id res chain seq x y z
N MET A 1 -9.55 -19.89 4.65
CA MET A 1 -8.11 -19.97 4.85
C MET A 1 -7.80 -19.61 6.29
N GLU A 2 -7.11 -20.45 7.03
CA GLU A 2 -6.65 -20.13 8.40
C GLU A 2 -5.68 -18.95 8.39
N HIS A 3 -5.50 -18.28 9.53
CA HIS A 3 -4.59 -17.12 9.61
C HIS A 3 -3.15 -17.47 9.20
N SER A 4 -2.66 -18.61 9.66
CA SER A 4 -1.32 -19.12 9.32
C SER A 4 -1.12 -19.39 7.84
N GLU A 5 -2.13 -19.93 7.17
CA GLU A 5 -2.09 -20.18 5.72
C GLU A 5 -2.02 -18.87 4.92
N SER A 6 -2.81 -17.86 5.29
CA SER A 6 -2.79 -16.55 4.62
C SER A 6 -1.44 -15.86 4.77
N ILE A 7 -0.86 -15.88 5.97
CA ILE A 7 0.46 -15.31 6.27
C ILE A 7 1.54 -16.00 5.42
N ASN A 8 1.52 -17.34 5.39
CA ASN A 8 2.47 -18.11 4.61
C ASN A 8 2.30 -17.87 3.11
N ALA A 9 1.06 -17.79 2.62
CA ALA A 9 0.79 -17.47 1.21
C ALA A 9 1.40 -16.12 0.82
N LEU A 10 1.20 -15.07 1.64
CA LEU A 10 1.80 -13.74 1.40
C LEU A 10 3.33 -13.81 1.33
N ARG A 11 3.96 -14.53 2.26
CA ARG A 11 5.41 -14.70 2.30
C ARG A 11 5.93 -15.42 1.07
N PHE A 12 5.36 -16.58 0.75
CA PHE A 12 5.84 -17.40 -0.38
C PHE A 12 5.60 -16.72 -1.72
N LEU A 13 4.43 -16.12 -1.96
CA LEU A 13 4.18 -15.34 -3.18
C LEU A 13 5.21 -14.22 -3.36
N SER A 14 5.55 -13.53 -2.26
CA SER A 14 6.54 -12.45 -2.31
C SER A 14 7.96 -12.95 -2.58
N ILE A 15 8.38 -14.04 -1.93
CA ILE A 15 9.70 -14.63 -2.14
C ILE A 15 9.83 -15.17 -3.57
N ASP A 16 8.86 -15.94 -4.04
CA ASP A 16 8.90 -16.57 -5.35
C ASP A 16 8.93 -15.52 -6.47
N ALA A 17 8.14 -14.46 -6.35
CA ALA A 17 8.15 -13.37 -7.34
C ALA A 17 9.49 -12.62 -7.37
N VAL A 18 10.03 -12.27 -6.19
CA VAL A 18 11.35 -11.61 -6.09
C VAL A 18 12.46 -12.52 -6.62
N GLN A 19 12.44 -13.81 -6.27
CA GLN A 19 13.41 -14.77 -6.75
C GLN A 19 13.33 -14.95 -8.27
N LYS A 20 12.12 -15.06 -8.82
CA LYS A 20 11.91 -15.17 -10.27
C LYS A 20 12.38 -13.93 -11.02
N ALA A 21 12.12 -12.76 -10.49
CA ALA A 21 12.55 -11.49 -11.07
C ALA A 21 14.07 -11.25 -10.90
N ASN A 22 14.74 -12.03 -10.07
CA ASN A 22 16.11 -11.81 -9.62
C ASN A 22 16.37 -10.34 -9.17
N SER A 23 15.33 -9.70 -8.64
CA SER A 23 15.34 -8.30 -8.21
C SER A 23 14.13 -8.03 -7.32
N GLY A 24 14.31 -7.23 -6.28
CA GLY A 24 13.23 -6.82 -5.36
C GLY A 24 13.65 -6.86 -3.90
N HIS A 25 12.68 -6.62 -3.02
CA HIS A 25 12.91 -6.46 -1.58
C HIS A 25 12.00 -7.42 -0.80
N PRO A 26 12.47 -8.61 -0.42
CA PRO A 26 11.63 -9.59 0.29
C PRO A 26 11.47 -9.30 1.78
N GLY A 27 12.39 -8.53 2.40
CA GLY A 27 12.43 -8.34 3.85
C GLY A 27 11.16 -7.73 4.43
N MET A 28 10.64 -6.68 3.81
CA MET A 28 9.43 -6.01 4.26
C MET A 28 8.18 -6.93 4.13
N PRO A 29 7.91 -7.59 3.00
CA PRO A 29 6.83 -8.57 2.92
C PRO A 29 6.93 -9.69 3.96
N MET A 30 8.13 -10.17 4.23
CA MET A 30 8.36 -11.20 5.24
C MET A 30 8.02 -10.72 6.65
N GLY A 31 8.44 -9.51 7.01
CA GLY A 31 8.28 -8.97 8.36
C GLY A 31 6.87 -8.43 8.65
N MET A 32 6.11 -8.06 7.62
CA MET A 32 4.80 -7.43 7.80
C MET A 32 3.62 -8.33 7.42
N ALA A 33 3.84 -9.59 7.07
CA ALA A 33 2.78 -10.49 6.62
C ALA A 33 1.66 -10.68 7.68
N GLU A 34 2.00 -10.76 8.97
CA GLU A 34 1.04 -10.88 10.06
C GLU A 34 0.18 -9.63 10.21
N ILE A 35 0.82 -8.47 10.24
CA ILE A 35 0.14 -7.17 10.38
C ILE A 35 -0.78 -6.94 9.19
N ALA A 36 -0.29 -7.22 7.99
CA ALA A 36 -1.06 -7.11 6.76
C ALA A 36 -2.27 -8.04 6.75
N THR A 37 -2.09 -9.31 7.14
CA THR A 37 -3.20 -10.27 7.24
C THR A 37 -4.24 -9.82 8.27
N ALA A 38 -3.81 -9.33 9.44
CA ALA A 38 -4.71 -8.85 10.47
C ALA A 38 -5.52 -7.63 10.00
N LEU A 39 -4.87 -6.66 9.36
CA LEU A 39 -5.52 -5.46 8.81
C LEU A 39 -6.57 -5.85 7.76
N TRP A 40 -6.17 -6.60 6.75
CA TRP A 40 -7.03 -6.90 5.59
C TRP A 40 -8.19 -7.84 5.92
N LYS A 41 -8.02 -8.74 6.90
CA LYS A 41 -9.10 -9.66 7.32
C LYS A 41 -10.09 -9.04 8.29
N ASN A 42 -9.63 -8.14 9.17
CA ASN A 42 -10.42 -7.77 10.35
C ASN A 42 -10.80 -6.28 10.38
N HIS A 43 -10.13 -5.42 9.62
CA HIS A 43 -10.28 -3.97 9.77
C HIS A 43 -10.52 -3.23 8.47
N LEU A 44 -9.88 -3.62 7.38
CA LEU A 44 -9.95 -2.90 6.10
C LEU A 44 -11.29 -3.16 5.40
N ASN A 45 -12.10 -2.13 5.25
CA ASN A 45 -13.33 -2.18 4.46
C ASN A 45 -13.01 -1.91 2.99
N HIS A 46 -13.01 -2.96 2.19
CA HIS A 46 -12.73 -2.88 0.77
C HIS A 46 -13.64 -3.78 -0.06
N ASN A 47 -13.76 -3.52 -1.36
CA ASN A 47 -14.54 -4.35 -2.27
C ASN A 47 -13.79 -4.56 -3.58
N PRO A 48 -13.16 -5.71 -3.80
CA PRO A 48 -12.41 -5.98 -5.03
C PRO A 48 -13.28 -6.00 -6.29
N LEU A 49 -14.59 -6.30 -6.17
CA LEU A 49 -15.53 -6.24 -7.29
C LEU A 49 -15.99 -4.81 -7.63
N ASN A 50 -15.73 -3.86 -6.74
CA ASN A 50 -15.98 -2.44 -6.97
C ASN A 50 -14.85 -1.61 -6.33
N PRO A 51 -13.66 -1.61 -6.93
CA PRO A 51 -12.49 -0.90 -6.40
C PRO A 51 -12.69 0.61 -6.36
N HIS A 52 -13.66 1.14 -7.12
CA HIS A 52 -14.06 2.54 -7.10
C HIS A 52 -15.10 2.88 -6.02
N TRP A 53 -15.51 1.92 -5.19
CA TRP A 53 -16.45 2.19 -4.11
C TRP A 53 -15.99 3.39 -3.29
N PHE A 54 -16.82 4.42 -3.29
CA PHE A 54 -16.46 5.73 -2.76
C PHE A 54 -16.07 5.70 -1.27
N ASN A 55 -16.80 4.95 -0.44
CA ASN A 55 -16.58 4.88 1.02
C ASN A 55 -15.72 3.67 1.43
N ARG A 56 -14.90 3.13 0.52
CA ARG A 56 -13.89 2.12 0.88
C ARG A 56 -12.79 2.74 1.73
N ASP A 57 -12.17 1.96 2.59
CA ASP A 57 -10.92 2.37 3.24
C ASP A 57 -9.79 2.50 2.22
N ARG A 58 -8.82 3.34 2.51
CA ARG A 58 -7.62 3.56 1.69
C ARG A 58 -6.45 2.83 2.32
N PHE A 59 -5.73 2.08 1.52
CA PHE A 59 -4.49 1.46 1.96
C PHE A 59 -3.30 2.00 1.18
N VAL A 60 -2.31 2.55 1.89
CA VAL A 60 -1.10 3.12 1.30
C VAL A 60 0.13 2.37 1.79
N LEU A 61 0.84 1.76 0.87
CA LEU A 61 2.14 1.17 1.14
C LEU A 61 3.23 2.24 0.97
N SER A 62 3.55 2.97 2.05
CA SER A 62 4.59 4.02 2.01
C SER A 62 6.00 3.44 1.81
N ASN A 63 6.23 2.22 2.31
CA ASN A 63 7.42 1.43 1.99
C ASN A 63 7.27 0.79 0.60
N GLY A 64 7.18 1.59 -0.45
CA GLY A 64 6.89 1.14 -1.82
C GLY A 64 7.87 0.10 -2.35
N HIS A 65 9.08 0.01 -1.81
CA HIS A 65 10.04 -1.04 -2.14
C HIS A 65 9.53 -2.47 -1.78
N GLY A 66 8.65 -2.60 -0.77
CA GLY A 66 8.01 -3.85 -0.40
C GLY A 66 6.75 -4.17 -1.22
N SER A 67 6.68 -3.73 -2.46
CA SER A 67 5.51 -3.77 -3.35
C SER A 67 4.88 -5.16 -3.47
N MET A 68 5.68 -6.24 -3.39
CA MET A 68 5.15 -7.60 -3.46
C MET A 68 4.19 -7.95 -2.31
N LEU A 69 4.30 -7.30 -1.14
CA LEU A 69 3.30 -7.45 -0.10
C LEU A 69 1.92 -6.98 -0.59
N LEU A 70 1.89 -5.78 -1.18
CA LEU A 70 0.64 -5.20 -1.71
C LEU A 70 0.07 -6.05 -2.83
N TYR A 71 0.87 -6.42 -3.82
CA TYR A 71 0.37 -7.22 -4.95
C TYR A 71 -0.12 -8.61 -4.52
N SER A 72 0.55 -9.25 -3.57
CA SER A 72 0.09 -10.52 -3.00
C SER A 72 -1.22 -10.38 -2.23
N LEU A 73 -1.40 -9.30 -1.47
CA LEU A 73 -2.67 -8.98 -0.80
C LEU A 73 -3.80 -8.77 -1.80
N LEU A 74 -3.58 -7.95 -2.83
CA LEU A 74 -4.56 -7.66 -3.87
C LEU A 74 -4.96 -8.94 -4.61
N HIS A 75 -3.99 -9.79 -4.97
CA HIS A 75 -4.27 -11.09 -5.58
C HIS A 75 -5.11 -12.00 -4.67
N LEU A 76 -4.70 -12.17 -3.42
CA LEU A 76 -5.39 -13.07 -2.48
C LEU A 76 -6.78 -12.60 -2.07
N THR A 77 -7.05 -11.31 -2.19
CA THR A 77 -8.34 -10.71 -1.85
C THR A 77 -9.26 -10.50 -3.05
N GLY A 78 -8.81 -10.86 -4.26
CA GLY A 78 -9.67 -10.93 -5.45
C GLY A 78 -9.73 -9.68 -6.31
N TYR A 79 -8.77 -8.77 -6.17
CA TYR A 79 -8.58 -7.70 -7.15
C TYR A 79 -8.03 -8.23 -8.48
N GLU A 80 -8.01 -7.41 -9.51
CA GLU A 80 -7.56 -7.77 -10.87
C GLU A 80 -6.03 -7.92 -10.98
N ILE A 81 -5.44 -8.64 -10.04
CA ILE A 81 -4.03 -9.07 -10.07
C ILE A 81 -4.02 -10.60 -10.15
N SER A 82 -3.67 -11.13 -11.31
CA SER A 82 -3.61 -12.58 -11.54
C SER A 82 -2.30 -13.19 -11.02
N MET A 83 -2.25 -14.52 -10.95
CA MET A 83 -1.02 -15.25 -10.65
C MET A 83 0.06 -15.00 -11.71
N ASP A 84 -0.32 -14.79 -12.96
CA ASP A 84 0.65 -14.50 -14.02
C ASP A 84 1.19 -13.08 -13.91
N ASP A 85 0.36 -12.10 -13.48
CA ASP A 85 0.85 -10.77 -13.14
C ASP A 85 1.90 -10.81 -12.00
N LEU A 86 1.69 -11.64 -10.98
CA LEU A 86 2.69 -11.83 -9.91
C LEU A 86 3.98 -12.45 -10.44
N LYS A 87 3.90 -13.42 -11.36
CA LYS A 87 5.06 -14.03 -12.03
C LYS A 87 5.81 -13.05 -12.93
N ASP A 88 5.15 -11.98 -13.37
CA ASP A 88 5.70 -10.94 -14.23
C ASP A 88 6.16 -9.71 -13.44
N PHE A 89 6.35 -9.86 -12.13
CA PHE A 89 6.89 -8.84 -11.25
C PHE A 89 8.15 -8.18 -11.84
N ARG A 90 8.15 -6.85 -11.88
CA ARG A 90 9.23 -6.00 -12.43
C ARG A 90 9.48 -6.15 -13.93
N LYS A 91 8.65 -6.85 -14.68
CA LYS A 91 8.74 -6.82 -16.13
C LYS A 91 8.18 -5.53 -16.71
N LEU A 92 8.67 -5.15 -17.86
CA LEU A 92 8.17 -3.97 -18.59
C LEU A 92 6.68 -4.13 -18.91
N LYS A 93 5.88 -3.12 -18.60
CA LYS A 93 4.41 -3.09 -18.79
C LYS A 93 3.63 -4.12 -17.94
N SER A 94 4.24 -4.69 -16.92
CA SER A 94 3.54 -5.55 -15.96
C SER A 94 2.61 -4.71 -15.06
N LYS A 95 1.49 -5.31 -14.61
CA LYS A 95 0.64 -4.75 -13.55
C LYS A 95 1.31 -4.72 -12.18
N THR A 96 2.47 -5.36 -12.05
CA THR A 96 3.25 -5.48 -10.82
C THR A 96 4.65 -4.88 -10.97
N PRO A 97 4.76 -3.55 -11.19
CA PRO A 97 6.05 -2.87 -11.28
C PRO A 97 6.83 -2.95 -9.96
N GLY A 98 8.11 -2.59 -10.00
CA GLY A 98 8.99 -2.69 -8.82
C GLY A 98 8.56 -1.86 -7.61
N HIS A 99 7.85 -0.77 -7.84
CA HIS A 99 7.18 0.06 -6.84
C HIS A 99 5.73 0.27 -7.26
N PRO A 100 4.78 0.40 -6.32
CA PRO A 100 3.39 0.59 -6.68
C PRO A 100 3.18 1.84 -7.53
N GLU A 101 2.47 1.69 -8.63
CA GLU A 101 1.96 2.77 -9.47
C GLU A 101 0.45 2.86 -9.30
N TYR A 102 -0.09 4.07 -9.27
CA TYR A 102 -1.53 4.28 -9.12
C TYR A 102 -2.31 3.50 -10.20
N ASP A 103 -3.13 2.59 -9.75
CA ASP A 103 -4.04 1.80 -10.58
C ASP A 103 -5.21 1.35 -9.71
N LEU A 104 -6.28 2.13 -9.72
CA LEU A 104 -7.41 1.87 -8.84
C LEU A 104 -8.18 0.61 -9.24
N ASP A 105 -8.23 0.27 -10.51
CA ASP A 105 -8.87 -0.96 -10.98
C ASP A 105 -8.19 -2.20 -10.38
N CYS A 106 -6.88 -2.15 -10.22
CA CYS A 106 -6.11 -3.17 -9.52
C CYS A 106 -6.07 -3.00 -7.99
N GLY A 107 -6.64 -1.92 -7.44
CA GLY A 107 -6.66 -1.63 -5.99
C GLY A 107 -5.44 -0.88 -5.45
N VAL A 108 -4.62 -0.28 -6.31
CA VAL A 108 -3.46 0.53 -5.92
C VAL A 108 -3.85 2.00 -5.78
N GLU A 109 -3.96 2.49 -4.56
CA GLU A 109 -4.48 3.83 -4.23
C GLU A 109 -3.55 4.99 -4.62
N THR A 110 -2.25 4.77 -4.66
CA THR A 110 -1.28 5.83 -4.97
C THR A 110 0.07 5.27 -5.40
N THR A 111 0.77 6.02 -6.22
CA THR A 111 2.15 5.73 -6.58
C THR A 111 3.08 6.00 -5.40
N THR A 112 3.90 5.01 -5.04
CA THR A 112 4.92 5.11 -4.00
C THR A 112 6.26 4.60 -4.50
N GLY A 113 7.30 4.73 -3.69
CA GLY A 113 8.67 4.38 -4.06
C GLY A 113 9.64 5.37 -3.44
N PRO A 114 9.55 6.68 -3.77
CA PRO A 114 10.29 7.70 -3.03
C PRO A 114 9.87 7.72 -1.57
N LEU A 115 10.86 7.67 -0.68
CA LEU A 115 10.64 7.59 0.77
C LEU A 115 9.90 8.84 1.28
N GLY A 116 8.89 8.63 2.13
CA GLY A 116 8.08 9.71 2.70
C GLY A 116 6.88 10.14 1.84
N GLN A 117 6.87 9.86 0.55
CA GLN A 117 5.76 10.27 -0.33
C GLN A 117 4.45 9.57 0.04
N GLY A 118 4.48 8.27 0.32
CA GLY A 118 3.27 7.50 0.65
C GLY A 118 2.58 8.00 1.90
N ILE A 119 3.32 8.27 2.98
CA ILE A 119 2.72 8.80 4.22
C ILE A 119 2.12 10.19 4.01
N ALA A 120 2.77 11.06 3.21
CA ALA A 120 2.24 12.38 2.89
C ALA A 120 0.91 12.27 2.12
N ASN A 121 0.83 11.35 1.14
CA ASN A 121 -0.40 11.08 0.41
C ASN A 121 -1.49 10.52 1.34
N ALA A 122 -1.16 9.60 2.25
CA ALA A 122 -2.11 9.06 3.23
C ALA A 122 -2.69 10.14 4.15
N VAL A 123 -1.85 11.07 4.61
CA VAL A 123 -2.31 12.24 5.39
C VAL A 123 -3.25 13.11 4.56
N GLY A 124 -2.93 13.37 3.30
CA GLY A 124 -3.81 14.11 2.38
C GLY A 124 -5.16 13.42 2.18
N MET A 125 -5.18 12.10 2.02
CA MET A 125 -6.43 11.30 1.92
C MET A 125 -7.27 11.40 3.20
N ALA A 126 -6.64 11.30 4.39
CA ALA A 126 -7.34 11.42 5.66
C ALA A 126 -7.88 12.83 5.91
N ILE A 127 -7.17 13.88 5.50
CA ILE A 127 -7.66 15.26 5.55
C ILE A 127 -8.87 15.43 4.61
N SER A 128 -8.79 14.88 3.40
CA SER A 128 -9.89 14.91 2.43
C SER A 128 -11.15 14.23 2.98
N GLU A 129 -10.99 13.06 3.63
CA GLU A 129 -12.12 12.40 4.32
C GLU A 129 -12.75 13.32 5.36
N LYS A 130 -11.96 14.00 6.20
CA LYS A 130 -12.47 14.91 7.22
C LYS A 130 -13.22 16.11 6.64
N ILE A 131 -12.72 16.69 5.57
CA ILE A 131 -13.38 17.81 4.89
C ILE A 131 -14.71 17.36 4.31
N LEU A 132 -14.70 16.26 3.55
CA LEU A 132 -15.89 15.73 2.90
C LEU A 132 -16.93 15.24 3.91
N SER A 133 -16.51 14.59 4.98
CA SER A 133 -17.43 14.14 6.05
C SER A 133 -18.09 15.32 6.76
N ALA A 134 -17.37 16.43 6.98
CA ALA A 134 -17.93 17.64 7.56
C ALA A 134 -18.94 18.33 6.64
N GLU A 135 -18.78 18.20 5.33
CA GLU A 135 -19.65 18.81 4.34
C GLU A 135 -20.90 17.96 4.04
N PHE A 136 -20.74 16.64 3.93
CA PHE A 136 -21.78 15.75 3.39
C PHE A 136 -22.47 14.86 4.45
N ASN A 137 -21.88 14.65 5.62
CA ASN A 137 -22.49 13.84 6.66
C ASN A 137 -23.53 14.65 7.45
N SER A 138 -24.60 13.97 7.86
CA SER A 138 -25.63 14.49 8.74
C SER A 138 -25.83 13.60 9.97
N LYS A 139 -26.70 13.99 10.88
CA LYS A 139 -27.03 13.14 12.05
C LYS A 139 -27.69 11.82 11.67
N GLU A 140 -28.37 11.78 10.53
CA GLU A 140 -29.13 10.63 10.07
C GLU A 140 -28.36 9.78 9.04
N HIS A 141 -27.42 10.39 8.30
CA HIS A 141 -26.72 9.75 7.21
C HIS A 141 -25.24 10.12 7.22
N SER A 142 -24.38 9.14 7.15
CA SER A 142 -22.92 9.30 7.12
C SER A 142 -22.33 8.60 5.88
N PRO A 143 -22.52 9.17 4.68
CA PRO A 143 -22.01 8.56 3.45
C PRO A 143 -20.48 8.53 3.38
N ILE A 144 -19.80 9.37 4.17
CA ILE A 144 -18.35 9.44 4.22
C ILE A 144 -17.86 9.04 5.59
N ASN A 145 -17.35 7.82 5.69
CA ASN A 145 -16.87 7.25 6.94
C ASN A 145 -15.87 6.13 6.63
N HIS A 146 -14.71 6.50 6.07
CA HIS A 146 -13.65 5.56 5.74
C HIS A 146 -12.34 5.96 6.40
N PHE A 147 -11.50 4.97 6.63
CA PHE A 147 -10.17 5.17 7.19
C PHE A 147 -9.10 5.16 6.09
N THR A 148 -7.98 5.77 6.41
CA THR A 148 -6.75 5.65 5.62
C THR A 148 -5.70 4.95 6.46
N TYR A 149 -5.26 3.79 6.00
CA TYR A 149 -4.22 2.99 6.60
C TYR A 149 -2.92 3.15 5.82
N ALA A 150 -1.81 3.31 6.52
CA ALA A 150 -0.50 3.40 5.89
C ALA A 150 0.49 2.47 6.56
N PHE A 151 1.25 1.70 5.75
CA PHE A 151 2.42 0.98 6.22
C PHE A 151 3.68 1.77 5.90
N LEU A 152 4.50 2.00 6.91
CA LEU A 152 5.75 2.74 6.78
C LEU A 152 6.83 2.13 7.68
N GLY A 153 8.09 2.39 7.37
CA GLY A 153 9.22 2.03 8.20
C GLY A 153 9.69 3.23 9.02
N ASP A 154 10.26 2.97 10.19
CA ASP A 154 10.74 4.01 11.11
C ASP A 154 11.78 4.92 10.46
N CYS A 155 12.74 4.37 9.73
CA CYS A 155 13.78 5.15 9.05
C CYS A 155 13.23 6.15 8.02
N LEU A 156 11.99 5.95 7.50
CA LEU A 156 11.36 6.88 6.57
C LEU A 156 11.03 8.22 7.22
N LEU A 157 10.75 8.23 8.52
CA LEU A 157 10.45 9.45 9.26
C LEU A 157 11.68 10.32 9.46
N TYR A 158 12.86 9.71 9.55
CA TYR A 158 14.14 10.42 9.68
C TYR A 158 14.63 11.03 8.36
N THR A 159 14.29 10.42 7.25
CA THR A 159 14.78 10.84 5.92
C THR A 159 13.80 11.70 5.15
N SER A 160 12.55 11.82 5.64
CA SER A 160 11.54 12.68 5.02
C SER A 160 11.82 14.14 5.32
N PRO A 161 12.08 14.99 4.32
CA PRO A 161 12.36 16.40 4.55
C PRO A 161 11.12 17.06 5.18
N SER A 162 11.34 17.73 6.31
CA SER A 162 10.32 18.55 6.96
C SER A 162 10.57 20.03 6.67
N PRO A 163 9.55 20.84 6.41
CA PRO A 163 9.71 22.29 6.31
C PRO A 163 10.33 22.95 7.56
N ARG A 164 10.31 22.25 8.70
CA ARG A 164 10.95 22.70 9.94
C ARG A 164 12.44 22.38 10.00
N ASP A 165 12.92 21.49 9.13
CA ASP A 165 14.31 21.03 9.11
C ASP A 165 15.10 21.77 8.02
N ALA A 166 15.10 23.11 8.07
CA ALA A 166 15.81 23.95 7.11
C ALA A 166 17.30 23.64 6.95
N THR A 167 17.90 22.96 7.93
CA THR A 167 19.27 22.46 7.90
C THR A 167 19.43 21.06 7.31
N LEU A 168 18.39 20.23 7.33
CA LEU A 168 18.40 18.87 6.81
C LEU A 168 17.97 18.78 5.33
N SER A 169 17.40 19.85 4.78
CA SER A 169 17.07 19.91 3.35
C SER A 169 18.31 19.98 2.44
N ARG A 170 19.49 20.10 3.02
CA ARG A 170 20.76 19.98 2.30
C ARG A 170 21.24 18.53 2.37
N MET A 171 20.68 17.70 1.53
CA MET A 171 21.32 16.42 1.23
C MET A 171 22.75 16.69 0.78
N PRO A 172 23.76 16.03 1.37
CA PRO A 172 25.10 16.08 0.81
C PRO A 172 25.04 15.59 -0.63
N SER A 173 25.61 16.34 -1.55
CA SER A 173 25.68 15.99 -2.97
C SER A 173 26.59 14.79 -3.27
N SER A 174 26.91 14.00 -2.24
CA SER A 174 27.77 12.83 -2.32
C SER A 174 27.25 11.73 -1.41
N ALA A 175 26.25 11.04 -1.86
CA ALA A 175 25.92 9.71 -1.37
C ALA A 175 25.74 8.77 -2.56
#